data_4c2cb47730e85be26f49dc876a1afb2e
#
_entry.id   4c2cb47730e85be26f49dc876a1afb2e
#
_cell.length_a   1.000
_cell.length_b   1.000
_cell.length_c   1.000
_cell.angle_alpha   90.00
_cell.angle_beta   90.00
_cell.angle_gamma   90.00
#
_symmetry.space_group_name_H-M   'P 1'
#
loop_
_entity.id
_entity.type
_entity.pdbx_description
1 polymer ?
#
loop_
_entity_poly.entity_id
_entity_poly.type
_entity_poly.pdbx_seq_one_letter_code
_entity_poly.pdbx_strand_id
1 'polypeptide(L)'
;LCGMMAIKQALLDRNELNRKVVLVPDSAHGTNPATAAFLGFEVKTIKSNDKGLIDFSDFKDNIDENFAGVMITNPNTCGLFETDIVKISELTHKSGGYLYCDGANFNAVVGKLKPGDLGIDAMHINLHKTFSTPHGGGGPGSGPVVFSDRLEKFCPTPLVKNIKGDFILVEDSNEKDLKKSFGRLNVFHGQMGMFVRAMSYMLSHGADGLKQVSEDAVLNANYLRASLSSHLTPAFDGFCMHEILFSDDFLKDTGVETLDFAKAMIDEGYHPMTIYFPLVIHGALLVEPTETESKQSLDHFINTLCDLVERLKKDSDSFKAAPVFTPIRRLDETQAARKPVLRWKEEPLIAV
;
A
#
# COMPACT_ATOMS: atom_id res chain seq x y z
N LEU A 1 1.09 -12.54 2.18
CA LEU A 1 1.59 -13.90 2.46
C LEU A 1 0.72 -14.96 1.77
N CYS A 2 -0.61 -15.02 2.03
CA CYS A 2 -1.52 -16.05 1.52
C CYS A 2 -1.43 -16.22 -0.02
N GLY A 3 -1.54 -15.11 -0.78
CA GLY A 3 -1.45 -15.16 -2.25
C GLY A 3 -0.13 -15.71 -2.76
N MET A 4 0.98 -15.33 -2.15
CA MET A 4 2.30 -15.85 -2.52
C MET A 4 2.51 -17.31 -2.11
N MET A 5 1.85 -17.79 -1.03
CA MET A 5 1.83 -19.22 -0.69
C MET A 5 1.09 -20.03 -1.75
N ALA A 6 -0.05 -19.54 -2.24
CA ALA A 6 -0.79 -20.18 -3.32
C ALA A 6 0.04 -20.24 -4.63
N ILE A 7 0.74 -19.17 -4.97
CA ILE A 7 1.66 -19.13 -6.12
C ILE A 7 2.78 -20.17 -5.94
N LYS A 8 3.41 -20.21 -4.77
CA LYS A 8 4.45 -21.19 -4.47
C LYS A 8 3.93 -22.61 -4.60
N GLN A 9 2.75 -22.90 -4.07
CA GLN A 9 2.13 -24.21 -4.17
C GLN A 9 1.79 -24.58 -5.63
N ALA A 10 1.36 -23.63 -6.44
CA ALA A 10 1.10 -23.84 -7.87
C ALA A 10 2.37 -24.18 -8.65
N LEU A 11 3.51 -23.56 -8.33
CA LEU A 11 4.82 -23.88 -8.90
C LEU A 11 5.29 -25.28 -8.48
N LEU A 12 5.08 -25.64 -7.21
CA LEU A 12 5.37 -27.00 -6.70
C LEU A 12 4.55 -28.08 -7.41
N ASP A 13 3.23 -27.83 -7.62
CA ASP A 13 2.34 -28.77 -8.32
C ASP A 13 2.77 -29.02 -9.77
N ARG A 14 3.44 -28.05 -10.40
CA ARG A 14 4.00 -28.17 -11.76
C ARG A 14 5.42 -28.75 -11.79
N ASN A 15 6.01 -29.09 -10.63
CA ASN A 15 7.42 -29.49 -10.48
C ASN A 15 8.43 -28.43 -10.96
N GLU A 16 8.08 -27.15 -10.91
CA GLU A 16 8.91 -26.03 -11.34
C GLU A 16 9.66 -25.40 -10.16
N LEU A 17 10.42 -26.22 -9.44
CA LEU A 17 11.18 -25.81 -8.24
C LEU A 17 12.34 -24.84 -8.56
N ASN A 18 12.75 -24.75 -9.80
CA ASN A 18 13.76 -23.82 -10.29
C ASN A 18 13.21 -22.39 -10.38
N ARG A 19 11.90 -22.18 -10.48
CA ARG A 19 11.29 -20.85 -10.53
C ARG A 19 11.29 -20.23 -9.13
N LYS A 20 12.33 -19.44 -8.85
CA LYS A 20 12.56 -18.85 -7.51
C LYS A 20 12.61 -17.33 -7.53
N VAL A 21 12.67 -16.70 -8.71
CA VAL A 21 12.82 -15.25 -8.83
C VAL A 21 11.46 -14.57 -8.86
N VAL A 22 11.22 -13.67 -7.92
CA VAL A 22 10.07 -12.78 -7.90
C VAL A 22 10.54 -11.35 -8.17
N LEU A 23 9.99 -10.75 -9.23
CA LEU A 23 10.27 -9.36 -9.57
C LEU A 23 9.40 -8.42 -8.71
N VAL A 24 10.00 -7.34 -8.23
CA VAL A 24 9.31 -6.34 -7.39
C VAL A 24 9.76 -4.94 -7.82
N PRO A 25 8.85 -4.01 -8.14
CA PRO A 25 9.22 -2.62 -8.45
C PRO A 25 9.96 -1.95 -7.30
N ASP A 26 10.91 -1.07 -7.61
CA ASP A 26 11.66 -0.27 -6.63
C ASP A 26 10.78 0.71 -5.85
N SER A 27 9.63 1.06 -6.40
CA SER A 27 8.59 1.84 -5.72
C SER A 27 7.73 1.04 -4.75
N ALA A 28 7.81 -0.31 -4.74
CA ALA A 28 6.92 -1.16 -3.96
C ALA A 28 7.08 -0.96 -2.45
N HIS A 29 5.99 -1.18 -1.71
CA HIS A 29 6.04 -1.25 -0.25
C HIS A 29 6.94 -2.41 0.22
N GLY A 30 7.74 -2.19 1.25
CA GLY A 30 8.71 -3.15 1.78
C GLY A 30 8.13 -4.51 2.18
N THR A 31 6.83 -4.61 2.46
CA THR A 31 6.14 -5.87 2.75
C THR A 31 6.18 -6.84 1.56
N ASN A 32 6.17 -6.36 0.33
CA ASN A 32 6.15 -7.20 -0.86
C ASN A 32 7.46 -8.00 -0.99
N PRO A 33 8.65 -7.37 -1.07
CA PRO A 33 9.90 -8.11 -1.11
C PRO A 33 10.13 -8.95 0.16
N ALA A 34 9.78 -8.44 1.35
CA ALA A 34 9.92 -9.18 2.59
C ALA A 34 9.07 -10.47 2.61
N THR A 35 7.84 -10.43 2.08
CA THR A 35 6.97 -11.61 1.98
C THR A 35 7.52 -12.64 1.00
N ALA A 36 8.02 -12.21 -0.16
CA ALA A 36 8.63 -13.10 -1.13
C ALA A 36 9.88 -13.79 -0.55
N ALA A 37 10.77 -13.03 0.08
CA ALA A 37 11.97 -13.56 0.75
C ALA A 37 11.63 -14.53 1.89
N PHE A 38 10.63 -14.20 2.71
CA PHE A 38 10.14 -15.06 3.80
C PHE A 38 9.69 -16.44 3.29
N LEU A 39 9.10 -16.49 2.11
CA LEU A 39 8.70 -17.74 1.46
C LEU A 39 9.83 -18.47 0.73
N GLY A 40 11.04 -17.92 0.75
CA GLY A 40 12.23 -18.51 0.11
C GLY A 40 12.34 -18.21 -1.37
N PHE A 41 11.64 -17.19 -1.88
CA PHE A 41 11.91 -16.65 -3.21
C PHE A 41 13.13 -15.72 -3.18
N GLU A 42 13.83 -15.66 -4.28
CA GLU A 42 14.82 -14.64 -4.57
C GLU A 42 14.09 -13.39 -5.09
N VAL A 43 14.36 -12.25 -4.48
CA VAL A 43 13.74 -10.97 -4.88
C VAL A 43 14.69 -10.24 -5.82
N LYS A 44 14.18 -9.85 -6.98
CA LYS A 44 14.90 -9.02 -7.94
C LYS A 44 14.11 -7.73 -8.16
N THR A 45 14.75 -6.60 -7.90
CA THR A 45 14.14 -5.29 -8.06
C THR A 45 14.11 -4.90 -9.53
N ILE A 46 12.98 -4.40 -10.01
CA ILE A 46 12.81 -3.78 -11.33
C ILE A 46 12.67 -2.28 -11.17
N LYS A 47 13.21 -1.53 -12.11
CA LYS A 47 13.30 -0.08 -12.04
C LYS A 47 11.98 0.59 -12.43
N SER A 48 11.75 1.76 -11.84
CA SER A 48 10.78 2.73 -12.35
C SER A 48 11.42 3.57 -13.46
N ASN A 49 10.60 3.96 -14.44
CA ASN A 49 10.99 4.91 -15.48
C ASN A 49 10.82 6.37 -15.00
N ASP A 50 11.21 7.33 -15.83
CA ASP A 50 11.14 8.77 -15.52
C ASP A 50 9.70 9.28 -15.23
N LYS A 51 8.68 8.48 -15.54
CA LYS A 51 7.27 8.78 -15.24
C LYS A 51 6.78 8.15 -13.96
N GLY A 52 7.64 7.49 -13.17
CA GLY A 52 7.26 6.80 -11.94
C GLY A 52 6.49 5.49 -12.15
N LEU A 53 6.49 4.95 -13.34
CA LEU A 53 5.87 3.67 -13.71
C LEU A 53 6.94 2.60 -13.88
N ILE A 54 6.56 1.33 -13.86
CA ILE A 54 7.47 0.21 -14.14
C ILE A 54 8.12 0.42 -15.52
N ASP A 55 9.46 0.34 -15.56
CA ASP A 55 10.18 0.26 -16.83
C ASP A 55 9.94 -1.12 -17.46
N PHE A 56 9.13 -1.15 -18.51
CA PHE A 56 8.76 -2.39 -19.18
C PHE A 56 9.95 -3.10 -19.83
N SER A 57 10.98 -2.36 -20.26
CA SER A 57 12.21 -2.96 -20.81
C SER A 57 12.99 -3.68 -19.71
N ASP A 58 13.19 -2.99 -18.57
CA ASP A 58 13.86 -3.60 -17.41
C ASP A 58 13.08 -4.81 -16.91
N PHE A 59 11.73 -4.71 -16.83
CA PHE A 59 10.89 -5.85 -16.48
C PHE A 59 11.11 -7.04 -17.40
N LYS A 60 11.07 -6.84 -18.72
CA LYS A 60 11.26 -7.88 -19.73
C LYS A 60 12.65 -8.53 -19.67
N ASP A 61 13.69 -7.71 -19.50
CA ASP A 61 15.09 -8.16 -19.50
C ASP A 61 15.43 -8.97 -18.23
N ASN A 62 14.58 -8.86 -17.18
CA ASN A 62 14.72 -9.61 -15.93
C ASN A 62 13.92 -10.92 -15.90
N ILE A 63 13.24 -11.30 -16.98
CA ILE A 63 12.51 -12.56 -17.09
C ILE A 63 13.43 -13.64 -17.70
N ASP A 64 13.67 -14.71 -16.93
CA ASP A 64 14.43 -15.88 -17.33
C ASP A 64 13.68 -17.18 -16.93
N GLU A 65 14.33 -18.33 -17.06
CA GLU A 65 13.77 -19.64 -16.69
C GLU A 65 13.48 -19.78 -15.19
N ASN A 66 14.10 -18.94 -14.34
CA ASN A 66 13.90 -18.95 -12.89
C ASN A 66 12.76 -18.04 -12.44
N PHE A 67 12.16 -17.30 -13.38
CA PHE A 67 11.08 -16.35 -13.08
C PHE A 67 9.84 -17.06 -12.55
N ALA A 68 9.48 -16.76 -11.30
CA ALA A 68 8.29 -17.27 -10.60
C ALA A 68 7.06 -16.36 -10.79
N GLY A 69 7.29 -15.05 -10.84
CA GLY A 69 6.23 -14.08 -10.96
C GLY A 69 6.65 -12.66 -10.57
N VAL A 70 5.70 -11.76 -10.57
CA VAL A 70 5.89 -10.34 -10.21
C VAL A 70 4.87 -9.92 -9.17
N MET A 71 5.29 -9.08 -8.22
CA MET A 71 4.42 -8.43 -7.22
C MET A 71 4.32 -6.95 -7.55
N ILE A 72 3.12 -6.49 -7.83
CA ILE A 72 2.83 -5.10 -8.26
C ILE A 72 1.79 -4.49 -7.32
N THR A 73 1.89 -3.19 -7.07
CA THR A 73 0.82 -2.36 -6.51
C THR A 73 0.21 -1.54 -7.64
N ASN A 74 -1.13 -1.54 -7.80
CA ASN A 74 -1.76 -0.72 -8.84
C ASN A 74 -3.13 -0.18 -8.37
N PRO A 75 -3.29 1.16 -8.29
CA PRO A 75 -2.29 2.20 -8.54
C PRO A 75 -1.04 2.03 -7.69
N ASN A 76 0.13 2.46 -8.21
CA ASN A 76 1.39 2.28 -7.51
C ASN A 76 1.56 3.29 -6.36
N THR A 77 2.61 3.13 -5.57
CA THR A 77 2.90 3.98 -4.40
C THR A 77 3.36 5.41 -4.74
N CYS A 78 3.53 5.71 -6.03
CA CYS A 78 3.74 7.08 -6.50
C CYS A 78 2.41 7.81 -6.81
N GLY A 79 1.27 7.17 -6.53
CA GLY A 79 -0.05 7.69 -6.87
C GLY A 79 -0.39 7.60 -8.35
N LEU A 80 0.22 6.67 -9.10
CA LEU A 80 0.07 6.55 -10.56
C LEU A 80 -0.51 5.19 -10.94
N PHE A 81 -1.30 5.16 -12.01
CA PHE A 81 -1.82 3.91 -12.55
C PHE A 81 -0.81 3.27 -13.51
N GLU A 82 -0.44 2.01 -13.27
CA GLU A 82 0.47 1.23 -14.13
C GLU A 82 -0.21 0.95 -15.48
N THR A 83 0.05 1.80 -16.46
CA THR A 83 -0.63 1.74 -17.76
C THR A 83 -0.26 0.51 -18.59
N ASP A 84 0.90 -0.05 -18.37
CA ASP A 84 1.38 -1.26 -19.07
C ASP A 84 1.00 -2.57 -18.35
N ILE A 85 0.12 -2.52 -17.32
CA ILE A 85 -0.26 -3.68 -16.51
C ILE A 85 -0.72 -4.88 -17.35
N VAL A 86 -1.47 -4.66 -18.42
CA VAL A 86 -1.95 -5.74 -19.31
C VAL A 86 -0.76 -6.39 -20.04
N LYS A 87 0.18 -5.60 -20.56
CA LYS A 87 1.39 -6.13 -21.22
C LYS A 87 2.27 -6.89 -20.23
N ILE A 88 2.41 -6.38 -19.00
CA ILE A 88 3.15 -7.04 -17.93
C ILE A 88 2.49 -8.36 -17.59
N SER A 89 1.18 -8.40 -17.46
CA SER A 89 0.40 -9.61 -17.19
C SER A 89 0.56 -10.66 -18.31
N GLU A 90 0.37 -10.25 -19.56
CA GLU A 90 0.51 -11.14 -20.72
C GLU A 90 1.92 -11.76 -20.79
N LEU A 91 2.96 -10.94 -20.60
CA LEU A 91 4.34 -11.42 -20.62
C LEU A 91 4.63 -12.35 -19.43
N THR A 92 4.12 -12.00 -18.23
CA THR A 92 4.23 -12.84 -17.03
C THR A 92 3.63 -14.22 -17.28
N HIS A 93 2.42 -14.28 -17.81
CA HIS A 93 1.71 -15.53 -18.08
C HIS A 93 2.39 -16.34 -19.19
N LYS A 94 2.82 -15.68 -20.27
CA LYS A 94 3.56 -16.32 -21.37
C LYS A 94 4.87 -16.96 -20.89
N SER A 95 5.51 -16.33 -19.91
CA SER A 95 6.75 -16.84 -19.30
C SER A 95 6.50 -17.90 -18.21
N GLY A 96 5.24 -18.30 -17.99
CA GLY A 96 4.87 -19.33 -17.01
C GLY A 96 4.76 -18.81 -15.56
N GLY A 97 4.97 -17.52 -15.32
CA GLY A 97 4.88 -16.89 -14.01
C GLY A 97 3.46 -16.53 -13.58
N TYR A 98 3.37 -15.89 -12.41
CA TYR A 98 2.13 -15.40 -11.80
C TYR A 98 2.23 -13.91 -11.47
N LEU A 99 1.10 -13.21 -11.62
CA LEU A 99 0.96 -11.80 -11.26
C LEU A 99 0.22 -11.65 -9.92
N TYR A 100 0.95 -11.21 -8.91
CA TYR A 100 0.38 -10.82 -7.61
C TYR A 100 0.16 -9.32 -7.56
N CYS A 101 -1.02 -8.87 -7.15
CA CYS A 101 -1.33 -7.47 -6.93
C CYS A 101 -1.47 -7.16 -5.43
N ASP A 102 -0.72 -6.17 -4.99
CA ASP A 102 -0.96 -5.50 -3.71
C ASP A 102 -2.13 -4.54 -3.88
N GLY A 103 -3.26 -4.87 -3.25
CA GLY A 103 -4.48 -4.09 -3.30
C GLY A 103 -4.59 -2.99 -2.23
N ALA A 104 -3.46 -2.53 -1.71
CA ALA A 104 -3.44 -1.45 -0.72
C ALA A 104 -4.15 -0.19 -1.22
N ASN A 105 -4.04 0.11 -2.51
CA ASN A 105 -4.57 1.29 -3.17
C ASN A 105 -5.88 1.02 -3.95
N PHE A 106 -6.61 -0.03 -3.57
CA PHE A 106 -7.85 -0.42 -4.25
C PHE A 106 -8.96 0.63 -4.15
N ASN A 107 -8.96 1.47 -3.13
CA ASN A 107 -9.88 2.61 -2.97
C ASN A 107 -9.88 3.57 -4.16
N ALA A 108 -8.77 3.68 -4.89
CA ALA A 108 -8.69 4.53 -6.08
C ALA A 108 -9.44 3.97 -7.30
N VAL A 109 -9.79 2.68 -7.28
CA VAL A 109 -10.30 1.98 -8.47
C VAL A 109 -11.52 1.08 -8.20
N VAL A 110 -12.02 1.04 -6.97
CA VAL A 110 -13.21 0.26 -6.62
C VAL A 110 -14.43 0.73 -7.45
N GLY A 111 -15.14 -0.21 -8.03
CA GLY A 111 -16.28 0.09 -8.93
C GLY A 111 -15.89 0.63 -10.32
N LYS A 112 -14.60 0.82 -10.61
CA LYS A 112 -14.09 1.37 -11.88
C LYS A 112 -13.44 0.31 -12.76
N LEU A 113 -12.79 -0.69 -12.16
CA LEU A 113 -12.17 -1.79 -12.89
C LEU A 113 -12.34 -3.11 -12.13
N LYS A 114 -12.16 -4.21 -12.85
CA LYS A 114 -12.09 -5.56 -12.28
C LYS A 114 -10.64 -6.04 -12.37
N PRO A 115 -9.98 -6.34 -11.24
CA PRO A 115 -8.58 -6.77 -11.25
C PRO A 115 -8.32 -8.02 -12.11
N GLY A 116 -9.31 -8.93 -12.19
CA GLY A 116 -9.21 -10.12 -13.06
C GLY A 116 -9.10 -9.79 -14.54
N ASP A 117 -9.73 -8.71 -15.02
CA ASP A 117 -9.65 -8.27 -16.43
C ASP A 117 -8.24 -7.75 -16.79
N LEU A 118 -7.43 -7.41 -15.78
CA LEU A 118 -6.02 -7.01 -15.93
C LEU A 118 -5.07 -8.22 -15.88
N GLY A 119 -5.59 -9.44 -15.71
CA GLY A 119 -4.82 -10.68 -15.61
C GLY A 119 -4.14 -10.89 -14.26
N ILE A 120 -4.63 -10.29 -13.20
CA ILE A 120 -4.12 -10.50 -11.85
C ILE A 120 -4.52 -11.89 -11.37
N ASP A 121 -3.53 -12.68 -10.90
CA ASP A 121 -3.75 -14.05 -10.42
C ASP A 121 -4.09 -14.12 -8.94
N ALA A 122 -3.49 -13.25 -8.14
CA ALA A 122 -3.79 -13.12 -6.71
C ALA A 122 -3.75 -11.66 -6.30
N MET A 123 -4.72 -11.23 -5.51
CA MET A 123 -4.76 -9.87 -4.96
C MET A 123 -5.23 -9.92 -3.52
N HIS A 124 -4.53 -9.23 -2.63
CA HIS A 124 -5.08 -8.94 -1.31
C HIS A 124 -5.78 -7.57 -1.31
N ILE A 125 -6.76 -7.43 -0.44
CA ILE A 125 -7.52 -6.19 -0.29
C ILE A 125 -7.48 -5.80 1.19
N ASN A 126 -7.02 -4.59 1.50
CA ASN A 126 -7.02 -4.08 2.87
C ASN A 126 -8.40 -3.53 3.24
N LEU A 127 -9.14 -4.21 4.09
CA LEU A 127 -10.44 -3.73 4.56
C LEU A 127 -10.32 -2.42 5.34
N HIS A 128 -9.20 -2.25 6.06
CA HIS A 128 -8.90 -1.05 6.84
C HIS A 128 -8.41 0.16 6.01
N LYS A 129 -8.31 0.01 4.68
CA LYS A 129 -8.05 1.10 3.74
C LYS A 129 -9.30 1.39 2.91
N THR A 130 -9.69 0.48 2.02
CA THR A 130 -10.78 0.66 1.06
C THR A 130 -12.18 0.58 1.68
N PHE A 131 -12.38 -0.18 2.77
CA PHE A 131 -13.71 -0.52 3.29
C PHE A 131 -13.96 -0.06 4.73
N SER A 132 -13.29 1.01 5.15
CA SER A 132 -13.59 1.76 6.37
C SER A 132 -13.62 0.93 7.67
N THR A 133 -12.69 -0.03 7.80
CA THR A 133 -12.52 -0.75 9.06
C THR A 133 -11.31 -0.24 9.83
N PRO A 134 -11.23 -0.38 11.16
CA PRO A 134 -10.06 0.03 11.91
C PRO A 134 -8.85 -0.87 11.60
N HIS A 135 -7.66 -0.27 11.58
CA HIS A 135 -6.37 -0.97 11.60
C HIS A 135 -5.86 -1.19 13.04
N GLY A 136 -6.07 -0.21 13.90
CA GLY A 136 -5.74 -0.27 15.33
C GLY A 136 -4.25 -0.35 15.66
N GLY A 137 -3.36 0.17 14.78
CA GLY A 137 -1.92 0.15 15.00
C GLY A 137 -1.35 -1.28 15.15
N GLY A 138 -1.78 -2.21 14.31
CA GLY A 138 -1.47 -3.64 14.43
C GLY A 138 -2.59 -4.45 15.13
N GLY A 139 -3.76 -3.84 15.32
CA GLY A 139 -4.97 -4.45 15.88
C GLY A 139 -5.79 -5.21 14.85
N PRO A 140 -7.12 -4.98 14.73
CA PRO A 140 -8.04 -5.84 13.99
C PRO A 140 -7.99 -5.66 12.46
N GLY A 141 -6.84 -5.30 11.89
CA GLY A 141 -6.65 -5.20 10.45
C GLY A 141 -7.01 -6.50 9.75
N SER A 142 -7.64 -6.41 8.58
CA SER A 142 -8.07 -7.59 7.82
C SER A 142 -7.81 -7.38 6.33
N GLY A 143 -7.49 -8.50 5.65
CA GLY A 143 -7.13 -8.48 4.24
C GLY A 143 -7.54 -9.77 3.55
N PRO A 144 -8.77 -9.85 2.98
CA PRO A 144 -9.13 -10.97 2.13
C PRO A 144 -8.20 -11.05 0.92
N VAL A 145 -7.98 -12.27 0.45
CA VAL A 145 -7.22 -12.54 -0.77
C VAL A 145 -8.16 -13.16 -1.78
N VAL A 146 -8.17 -12.60 -2.98
CA VAL A 146 -8.91 -13.14 -4.13
C VAL A 146 -7.95 -13.79 -5.12
N PHE A 147 -8.40 -14.83 -5.81
CA PHE A 147 -7.60 -15.62 -6.74
C PHE A 147 -8.27 -15.71 -8.09
N SER A 148 -7.48 -15.79 -9.15
CA SER A 148 -7.94 -16.23 -10.47
C SER A 148 -8.14 -17.75 -10.51
N ASP A 149 -8.81 -18.25 -11.54
CA ASP A 149 -8.99 -19.69 -11.78
C ASP A 149 -7.66 -20.46 -11.83
N ARG A 150 -6.57 -19.77 -12.17
CA ARG A 150 -5.19 -20.35 -12.18
C ARG A 150 -4.71 -20.74 -10.79
N LEU A 151 -5.20 -20.08 -9.73
CA LEU A 151 -4.77 -20.29 -8.34
C LEU A 151 -5.87 -20.85 -7.43
N GLU A 152 -7.11 -20.93 -7.88
CA GLU A 152 -8.25 -21.38 -7.06
C GLU A 152 -7.98 -22.71 -6.33
N LYS A 153 -7.37 -23.67 -7.01
CA LYS A 153 -7.07 -25.01 -6.46
C LYS A 153 -6.05 -25.01 -5.33
N PHE A 154 -5.31 -23.91 -5.18
CA PHE A 154 -4.24 -23.74 -4.21
C PHE A 154 -4.63 -22.86 -3.03
N CYS A 155 -5.93 -22.58 -2.87
CA CYS A 155 -6.47 -21.82 -1.74
C CYS A 155 -6.14 -22.47 -0.39
N PRO A 156 -6.05 -21.67 0.69
CA PRO A 156 -5.86 -22.23 2.03
C PRO A 156 -7.08 -23.00 2.51
N THR A 157 -6.90 -23.86 3.51
CA THR A 157 -7.98 -24.43 4.31
C THR A 157 -8.12 -23.67 5.64
N PRO A 158 -9.32 -23.64 6.25
CA PRO A 158 -10.59 -24.20 5.77
C PRO A 158 -11.26 -23.34 4.67
N LEU A 159 -12.14 -23.98 3.92
CA LEU A 159 -13.05 -23.30 2.97
C LEU A 159 -14.49 -23.41 3.45
N VAL A 160 -15.27 -22.36 3.25
CA VAL A 160 -16.71 -22.40 3.45
C VAL A 160 -17.37 -22.83 2.13
N LYS A 161 -18.11 -23.93 2.15
CA LYS A 161 -18.88 -24.43 1.00
C LYS A 161 -20.37 -24.31 1.27
N ASN A 162 -21.10 -23.89 0.26
CA ASN A 162 -22.57 -23.97 0.26
C ASN A 162 -23.00 -25.31 -0.37
N ILE A 163 -23.59 -26.18 0.42
CA ILE A 163 -24.14 -27.46 -0.05
C ILE A 163 -25.66 -27.43 0.15
N LYS A 164 -26.39 -27.21 -0.93
CA LYS A 164 -27.88 -27.18 -0.96
C LYS A 164 -28.51 -26.17 0.01
N GLY A 165 -27.84 -25.04 0.24
CA GLY A 165 -28.29 -23.98 1.15
C GLY A 165 -27.62 -24.00 2.52
N ASP A 166 -26.98 -25.09 2.92
CA ASP A 166 -26.22 -25.20 4.16
C ASP A 166 -24.76 -24.79 3.94
N PHE A 167 -24.26 -23.90 4.79
CA PHE A 167 -22.85 -23.49 4.79
C PHE A 167 -22.07 -24.39 5.73
N ILE A 168 -21.12 -25.14 5.18
CA ILE A 168 -20.24 -26.01 5.94
C ILE A 168 -18.80 -25.56 5.84
N LEU A 169 -18.06 -25.76 6.93
CA LEU A 169 -16.62 -25.52 6.97
C LEU A 169 -15.89 -26.82 6.57
N VAL A 170 -15.17 -26.75 5.45
CA VAL A 170 -14.40 -27.90 4.95
C VAL A 170 -12.94 -27.71 5.33
N GLU A 171 -12.44 -28.61 6.16
CA GLU A 171 -11.08 -28.53 6.73
C GLU A 171 -10.16 -29.65 6.23
N ASP A 172 -10.73 -30.75 5.74
CA ASP A 172 -9.98 -31.95 5.39
C ASP A 172 -9.37 -31.84 3.98
N SER A 173 -8.06 -31.93 3.90
CA SER A 173 -7.30 -32.00 2.65
C SER A 173 -7.60 -33.29 1.81
N ASN A 174 -8.31 -34.29 2.40
CA ASN A 174 -8.75 -35.48 1.66
C ASN A 174 -9.93 -35.19 0.73
N GLU A 175 -10.63 -34.08 0.89
CA GLU A 175 -11.62 -33.68 -0.10
C GLU A 175 -10.96 -33.36 -1.45
N LYS A 176 -11.61 -33.85 -2.52
CA LYS A 176 -11.08 -33.79 -3.90
C LYS A 176 -10.63 -32.37 -4.29
N ASP A 177 -11.39 -31.36 -3.84
CA ASP A 177 -11.15 -29.96 -4.20
C ASP A 177 -10.01 -29.31 -3.38
N LEU A 178 -9.60 -29.93 -2.26
CA LEU A 178 -8.57 -29.39 -1.36
C LEU A 178 -7.21 -30.10 -1.48
N LYS A 179 -7.10 -31.12 -2.34
CA LYS A 179 -5.85 -31.93 -2.48
C LYS A 179 -4.64 -31.12 -2.89
N LYS A 180 -4.84 -29.96 -3.51
CA LYS A 180 -3.78 -29.08 -3.98
C LYS A 180 -3.62 -27.83 -3.08
N SER A 181 -4.45 -27.69 -2.04
CA SER A 181 -4.31 -26.61 -1.07
C SER A 181 -2.92 -26.62 -0.43
N PHE A 182 -2.38 -25.45 -0.14
CA PHE A 182 -1.19 -25.36 0.69
C PHE A 182 -1.44 -25.58 2.19
N GLY A 183 -2.68 -25.87 2.60
CA GLY A 183 -3.09 -26.12 3.97
C GLY A 183 -3.53 -24.86 4.73
N ARG A 184 -3.49 -24.92 6.05
CA ARG A 184 -3.87 -23.80 6.92
C ARG A 184 -2.80 -22.72 6.94
N LEU A 185 -3.21 -21.47 6.73
CA LEU A 185 -2.35 -20.31 6.94
C LEU A 185 -2.25 -19.96 8.43
N ASN A 186 -3.35 -20.10 9.16
CA ASN A 186 -3.46 -19.75 10.58
C ASN A 186 -4.53 -20.63 11.26
N VAL A 187 -4.49 -20.72 12.57
CA VAL A 187 -5.54 -21.39 13.40
C VAL A 187 -6.76 -20.50 13.60
N PHE A 188 -6.73 -19.30 13.12
CA PHE A 188 -7.73 -18.26 13.28
C PHE A 188 -8.52 -18.06 11.96
N HIS A 189 -9.84 -17.83 12.06
CA HIS A 189 -10.73 -17.72 10.89
C HIS A 189 -10.89 -16.30 10.35
N GLY A 190 -10.15 -15.36 10.86
CA GLY A 190 -10.17 -13.94 10.45
C GLY A 190 -10.97 -13.06 11.41
N GLN A 191 -10.90 -11.76 11.16
CA GLN A 191 -11.51 -10.72 11.98
C GLN A 191 -12.99 -10.56 11.60
N MET A 192 -13.88 -11.43 12.07
CA MET A 192 -15.30 -11.44 11.70
C MET A 192 -15.98 -10.09 11.94
N GLY A 193 -15.65 -9.39 13.02
CA GLY A 193 -16.17 -8.04 13.26
C GLY A 193 -15.80 -7.05 12.15
N MET A 194 -14.63 -7.19 11.55
CA MET A 194 -14.19 -6.36 10.42
C MET A 194 -14.91 -6.73 9.14
N PHE A 195 -15.22 -8.01 8.92
CA PHE A 195 -16.02 -8.43 7.77
C PHE A 195 -17.43 -7.84 7.82
N VAL A 196 -18.06 -7.86 8.99
CA VAL A 196 -19.40 -7.25 9.19
C VAL A 196 -19.35 -5.73 8.96
N ARG A 197 -18.30 -5.04 9.48
CA ARG A 197 -18.14 -3.60 9.27
C ARG A 197 -17.94 -3.25 7.80
N ALA A 198 -17.03 -3.96 7.10
CA ALA A 198 -16.81 -3.75 5.67
C ALA A 198 -18.08 -4.04 4.85
N MET A 199 -18.80 -5.11 5.18
CA MET A 199 -20.08 -5.41 4.53
C MET A 199 -21.12 -4.31 4.76
N SER A 200 -21.24 -3.80 5.98
CA SER A 200 -22.14 -2.69 6.31
C SER A 200 -21.78 -1.42 5.52
N TYR A 201 -20.49 -1.12 5.40
CA TYR A 201 -20.00 0.00 4.59
C TYR A 201 -20.37 -0.19 3.12
N MET A 202 -20.10 -1.36 2.54
CA MET A 202 -20.46 -1.65 1.15
C MET A 202 -21.98 -1.59 0.90
N LEU A 203 -22.79 -2.10 1.82
CA LEU A 203 -24.23 -2.04 1.71
C LEU A 203 -24.79 -0.61 1.85
N SER A 204 -24.18 0.22 2.70
CA SER A 204 -24.62 1.62 2.87
C SER A 204 -24.33 2.49 1.64
N HIS A 205 -23.26 2.19 0.89
CA HIS A 205 -22.90 2.92 -0.32
C HIS A 205 -23.58 2.35 -1.58
N GLY A 206 -23.77 1.04 -1.63
CA GLY A 206 -24.19 0.37 -2.86
C GLY A 206 -23.14 0.47 -3.97
N ALA A 207 -23.47 -0.02 -5.16
CA ALA A 207 -22.55 -0.01 -6.29
C ALA A 207 -22.15 1.41 -6.74
N ASP A 208 -23.13 2.31 -6.82
CA ASP A 208 -22.92 3.68 -7.28
C ASP A 208 -22.11 4.49 -6.26
N GLY A 209 -22.39 4.32 -4.96
CA GLY A 209 -21.64 4.99 -3.90
C GLY A 209 -20.19 4.50 -3.83
N LEU A 210 -19.90 3.22 -3.99
CA LEU A 210 -18.53 2.71 -4.04
C LEU A 210 -17.76 3.24 -5.25
N LYS A 211 -18.43 3.38 -6.39
CA LYS A 211 -17.83 4.02 -7.56
C LYS A 211 -17.53 5.50 -7.31
N GLN A 212 -18.46 6.21 -6.66
CA GLN A 212 -18.29 7.61 -6.29
C GLN A 212 -17.11 7.81 -5.33
N VAL A 213 -16.90 6.90 -4.36
CA VAL A 213 -15.76 6.91 -3.44
C VAL A 213 -14.44 7.01 -4.19
N SER A 214 -14.21 6.16 -5.20
CA SER A 214 -12.97 6.22 -5.98
C SER A 214 -12.86 7.47 -6.85
N GLU A 215 -13.98 7.96 -7.42
CA GLU A 215 -14.00 9.19 -8.19
C GLU A 215 -13.64 10.40 -7.32
N ASP A 216 -14.22 10.51 -6.12
CA ASP A 216 -13.96 11.60 -5.19
C ASP A 216 -12.53 11.55 -4.64
N ALA A 217 -12.00 10.36 -4.33
CA ALA A 217 -10.62 10.22 -3.88
C ALA A 217 -9.62 10.73 -4.95
N VAL A 218 -9.82 10.37 -6.21
CA VAL A 218 -8.98 10.82 -7.31
C VAL A 218 -9.17 12.32 -7.58
N LEU A 219 -10.40 12.83 -7.51
CA LEU A 219 -10.70 14.24 -7.67
C LEU A 219 -10.00 15.07 -6.59
N ASN A 220 -10.12 14.68 -5.33
CA ASN A 220 -9.52 15.37 -4.19
C ASN A 220 -7.99 15.42 -4.28
N ALA A 221 -7.34 14.32 -4.65
CA ALA A 221 -5.89 14.30 -4.85
C ALA A 221 -5.43 15.24 -5.98
N ASN A 222 -6.14 15.26 -7.11
CA ASN A 222 -5.83 16.16 -8.22
C ASN A 222 -6.15 17.62 -7.90
N TYR A 223 -7.16 17.88 -7.06
CA TYR A 223 -7.44 19.22 -6.56
C TYR A 223 -6.28 19.75 -5.70
N LEU A 224 -5.78 18.94 -4.76
CA LEU A 224 -4.58 19.29 -3.97
C LEU A 224 -3.37 19.50 -4.88
N ARG A 225 -3.14 18.60 -5.85
CA ARG A 225 -2.04 18.71 -6.80
C ARG A 225 -2.06 20.05 -7.54
N ALA A 226 -3.20 20.38 -8.13
CA ALA A 226 -3.35 21.62 -8.89
C ALA A 226 -3.13 22.88 -8.04
N SER A 227 -3.63 22.85 -6.80
CA SER A 227 -3.57 24.00 -5.89
C SER A 227 -2.18 24.19 -5.27
N LEU A 228 -1.43 23.10 -5.04
CA LEU A 228 -0.14 23.13 -4.33
C LEU A 228 1.08 23.18 -5.27
N SER A 229 0.93 22.94 -6.57
CA SER A 229 2.05 22.85 -7.53
C SER A 229 2.89 24.11 -7.68
N SER A 230 2.39 25.26 -7.25
CA SER A 230 3.15 26.52 -7.21
C SER A 230 4.03 26.68 -5.96
N HIS A 231 3.82 25.86 -4.95
CA HIS A 231 4.52 25.94 -3.65
C HIS A 231 5.32 24.67 -3.34
N LEU A 232 4.77 23.49 -3.66
CA LEU A 232 5.44 22.21 -3.54
C LEU A 232 5.69 21.62 -4.92
N THR A 233 6.76 20.84 -5.07
CA THR A 233 7.17 20.27 -6.35
C THR A 233 6.57 18.86 -6.50
N PRO A 234 5.54 18.66 -7.37
CA PRO A 234 5.08 17.32 -7.70
C PRO A 234 6.24 16.47 -8.24
N ALA A 235 6.36 15.24 -7.77
CA ALA A 235 7.44 14.34 -8.18
C ALA A 235 7.31 13.90 -9.66
N PHE A 236 6.08 13.85 -10.17
CA PHE A 236 5.79 13.44 -11.54
C PHE A 236 4.78 14.35 -12.20
N ASP A 237 4.88 14.50 -13.52
CA ASP A 237 3.95 15.28 -14.34
C ASP A 237 2.62 14.55 -14.56
N GLY A 238 1.59 15.31 -14.95
CA GLY A 238 0.27 14.79 -15.31
C GLY A 238 -0.66 14.61 -14.11
N PHE A 239 -1.72 13.84 -14.26
CA PHE A 239 -2.69 13.53 -13.21
C PHE A 239 -2.19 12.42 -12.31
N CYS A 240 -2.55 12.51 -11.04
CA CYS A 240 -2.39 11.41 -10.09
C CYS A 240 -3.70 10.63 -9.91
N MET A 241 -3.62 9.47 -9.27
CA MET A 241 -4.78 8.74 -8.79
C MET A 241 -5.24 9.33 -7.44
N HIS A 242 -5.44 8.53 -6.41
CA HIS A 242 -5.98 8.92 -5.10
C HIS A 242 -4.99 9.63 -4.17
N GLU A 243 -3.71 9.64 -4.50
CA GLU A 243 -2.64 10.24 -3.70
C GLU A 243 -1.69 11.02 -4.60
N ILE A 244 -1.08 12.06 -4.03
CA ILE A 244 -0.08 12.87 -4.72
C ILE A 244 1.25 12.79 -4.00
N LEU A 245 2.32 12.61 -4.78
CA LEU A 245 3.69 12.58 -4.34
C LEU A 245 4.40 13.90 -4.67
N PHE A 246 4.95 14.55 -3.65
CA PHE A 246 5.83 15.70 -3.79
C PHE A 246 7.28 15.32 -3.45
N SER A 247 8.25 15.94 -4.12
CA SER A 247 9.66 15.91 -3.72
C SER A 247 9.95 17.01 -2.70
N ASP A 248 11.12 16.93 -2.07
CA ASP A 248 11.62 17.95 -1.15
C ASP A 248 12.35 19.11 -1.84
N ASP A 249 12.21 19.26 -3.15
CA ASP A 249 12.87 20.33 -3.92
C ASP A 249 12.54 21.75 -3.41
N PHE A 250 11.34 21.94 -2.86
CA PHE A 250 10.92 23.22 -2.26
C PHE A 250 11.66 23.55 -0.95
N LEU A 251 12.33 22.58 -0.34
CA LEU A 251 13.15 22.73 0.87
C LEU A 251 14.63 23.05 0.56
N LYS A 252 15.04 23.00 -0.71
CA LYS A 252 16.43 23.28 -1.10
C LYS A 252 16.90 24.63 -0.58
N ASP A 253 18.13 24.67 -0.11
CA ASP A 253 18.82 25.87 0.41
C ASP A 253 18.20 26.49 1.67
N THR A 254 17.15 25.89 2.26
CA THR A 254 16.54 26.36 3.52
C THR A 254 17.23 25.80 4.77
N GLY A 255 17.96 24.68 4.63
CA GLY A 255 18.53 23.93 5.75
C GLY A 255 17.47 23.19 6.60
N VAL A 256 16.25 23.05 6.07
CA VAL A 256 15.13 22.30 6.67
C VAL A 256 14.93 20.99 5.90
N GLU A 257 14.71 19.90 6.61
CA GLU A 257 14.47 18.59 6.04
C GLU A 257 12.97 18.28 6.00
N THR A 258 12.58 17.26 5.23
CA THR A 258 11.19 16.79 5.15
C THR A 258 10.59 16.48 6.53
N LEU A 259 11.38 15.89 7.43
CA LEU A 259 10.95 15.62 8.81
C LEU A 259 10.61 16.91 9.57
N ASP A 260 11.40 17.97 9.40
CA ASP A 260 11.16 19.25 10.06
C ASP A 260 9.85 19.88 9.60
N PHE A 261 9.60 19.82 8.28
CA PHE A 261 8.36 20.31 7.69
C PHE A 261 7.15 19.51 8.22
N ALA A 262 7.25 18.18 8.27
CA ALA A 262 6.20 17.32 8.83
C ALA A 262 5.95 17.63 10.33
N LYS A 263 6.99 17.91 11.11
CA LYS A 263 6.84 18.32 12.52
C LYS A 263 6.17 19.69 12.67
N ALA A 264 6.43 20.62 11.75
CA ALA A 264 5.74 21.91 11.73
C ALA A 264 4.24 21.77 11.44
N MET A 265 3.85 20.82 10.59
CA MET A 265 2.44 20.51 10.35
C MET A 265 1.70 20.03 11.59
N ILE A 266 2.38 19.33 12.50
CA ILE A 266 1.78 18.91 13.78
C ILE A 266 1.39 20.15 14.63
N ASP A 267 2.22 21.18 14.62
CA ASP A 267 1.92 22.44 15.32
C ASP A 267 0.73 23.19 14.72
N GLU A 268 0.42 22.96 13.44
CA GLU A 268 -0.78 23.47 12.78
C GLU A 268 -2.03 22.57 13.00
N GLY A 269 -1.88 21.50 13.81
CA GLY A 269 -3.00 20.61 14.16
C GLY A 269 -3.25 19.49 13.15
N TYR A 270 -2.37 19.27 12.19
CA TYR A 270 -2.50 18.19 11.22
C TYR A 270 -1.73 16.93 11.62
N HIS A 271 -2.30 15.78 11.33
CA HIS A 271 -1.51 14.56 11.20
C HIS A 271 -0.70 14.67 9.90
N PRO A 272 0.63 14.64 9.95
CA PRO A 272 1.44 14.82 8.75
C PRO A 272 1.26 13.65 7.78
N MET A 273 1.50 13.94 6.50
CA MET A 273 1.51 12.92 5.44
C MET A 273 2.62 11.88 5.68
N THR A 274 2.58 10.80 4.90
CA THR A 274 3.70 9.85 4.82
C THR A 274 4.93 10.55 4.24
N ILE A 275 6.05 10.45 4.92
CA ILE A 275 7.33 11.03 4.49
C ILE A 275 8.37 9.95 4.20
N TYR A 276 9.37 10.27 3.36
CA TYR A 276 10.45 9.37 2.94
C TYR A 276 9.99 8.07 2.28
N PHE A 277 8.78 8.08 1.72
CA PHE A 277 8.22 6.96 0.99
C PHE A 277 7.35 7.49 -0.17
N PRO A 278 7.38 6.85 -1.36
CA PRO A 278 8.25 5.74 -1.78
C PRO A 278 9.74 6.14 -1.92
N LEU A 279 10.63 5.16 -1.80
CA LEU A 279 12.09 5.40 -1.76
C LEU A 279 12.68 5.90 -3.09
N VAL A 280 11.93 5.83 -4.18
CA VAL A 280 12.35 6.31 -5.51
C VAL A 280 12.40 7.84 -5.61
N ILE A 281 11.81 8.55 -4.65
CA ILE A 281 11.84 10.01 -4.57
C ILE A 281 12.54 10.45 -3.30
N HIS A 282 13.57 11.28 -3.44
CA HIS A 282 14.26 11.85 -2.31
C HIS A 282 13.32 12.76 -1.51
N GLY A 283 13.39 12.68 -0.18
CA GLY A 283 12.60 13.53 0.72
C GLY A 283 11.09 13.50 0.48
N ALA A 284 10.58 12.39 -0.07
CA ALA A 284 9.19 12.23 -0.49
C ALA A 284 8.18 12.68 0.57
N LEU A 285 7.12 13.37 0.12
CA LEU A 285 5.92 13.68 0.88
C LEU A 285 4.72 13.13 0.11
N LEU A 286 4.08 12.09 0.64
CA LEU A 286 2.95 11.41 0.01
C LEU A 286 1.65 11.79 0.71
N VAL A 287 0.77 12.48 0.00
CA VAL A 287 -0.50 13.00 0.53
C VAL A 287 -1.67 12.24 -0.07
N GLU A 288 -2.47 11.60 0.77
CA GLU A 288 -3.72 10.95 0.39
C GLU A 288 -4.89 11.67 1.10
N PRO A 289 -5.66 12.53 0.39
CA PRO A 289 -6.74 13.29 1.02
C PRO A 289 -8.00 12.49 1.28
N THR A 290 -8.14 11.31 0.71
CA THR A 290 -9.32 10.44 0.73
C THR A 290 -10.63 11.08 0.22
N GLU A 291 -11.66 10.27 0.02
CA GLU A 291 -13.00 10.71 -0.39
C GLU A 291 -13.78 11.39 0.74
N THR A 292 -13.35 11.21 1.99
CA THR A 292 -14.05 11.75 3.16
C THR A 292 -13.81 13.25 3.37
N GLU A 293 -12.79 13.81 2.71
CA GLU A 293 -12.47 15.23 2.86
C GLU A 293 -13.41 16.12 2.06
N SER A 294 -13.96 17.12 2.75
CA SER A 294 -14.77 18.14 2.09
C SER A 294 -13.88 19.16 1.36
N LYS A 295 -14.43 19.84 0.35
CA LYS A 295 -13.72 20.94 -0.31
C LYS A 295 -13.20 21.97 0.71
N GLN A 296 -13.99 22.29 1.75
CA GLN A 296 -13.59 23.24 2.78
C GLN A 296 -12.37 22.75 3.57
N SER A 297 -12.32 21.46 3.94
CA SER A 297 -11.16 20.89 4.63
C SER A 297 -9.92 20.84 3.72
N LEU A 298 -10.08 20.54 2.43
CA LEU A 298 -9.02 20.61 1.45
C LEU A 298 -8.48 22.04 1.27
N ASP A 299 -9.36 23.03 1.14
CA ASP A 299 -8.97 24.45 1.03
C ASP A 299 -8.19 24.91 2.27
N HIS A 300 -8.63 24.49 3.47
CA HIS A 300 -7.91 24.81 4.70
C HIS A 300 -6.52 24.15 4.74
N PHE A 301 -6.42 22.89 4.36
CA PHE A 301 -5.14 22.19 4.25
C PHE A 301 -4.20 22.85 3.24
N ILE A 302 -4.70 23.23 2.05
CA ILE A 302 -3.93 23.93 1.02
C ILE A 302 -3.38 25.24 1.59
N ASN A 303 -4.24 26.07 2.19
CA ASN A 303 -3.83 27.35 2.75
C ASN A 303 -2.76 27.17 3.83
N THR A 304 -2.93 26.18 4.72
CA THR A 304 -1.93 25.88 5.76
C THR A 304 -0.57 25.49 5.16
N LEU A 305 -0.55 24.63 4.13
CA LEU A 305 0.70 24.26 3.48
C LEU A 305 1.35 25.44 2.74
N CYS A 306 0.57 26.27 2.05
CA CYS A 306 1.08 27.49 1.41
C CYS A 306 1.68 28.44 2.44
N ASP A 307 0.99 28.68 3.57
CA ASP A 307 1.47 29.54 4.66
C ASP A 307 2.74 28.98 5.29
N LEU A 308 2.84 27.65 5.48
CA LEU A 308 4.05 26.99 5.97
C LEU A 308 5.23 27.24 5.01
N VAL A 309 5.03 27.07 3.70
CA VAL A 309 6.09 27.31 2.70
C VAL A 309 6.54 28.77 2.70
N GLU A 310 5.62 29.72 2.82
CA GLU A 310 5.95 31.13 2.90
C GLU A 310 6.64 31.52 4.22
N ARG A 311 6.27 30.87 5.33
CA ARG A 311 6.92 31.04 6.63
C ARG A 311 8.34 30.46 6.62
N LEU A 312 8.52 29.30 5.99
CA LEU A 312 9.83 28.65 5.83
C LEU A 312 10.86 29.56 5.18
N LYS A 313 10.48 30.33 4.17
CA LYS A 313 11.37 31.30 3.48
C LYS A 313 11.85 32.42 4.40
N LYS A 314 11.14 32.70 5.48
CA LYS A 314 11.44 33.81 6.42
C LYS A 314 12.11 33.33 7.72
N ASP A 315 11.74 32.15 8.19
CA ASP A 315 12.15 31.60 9.49
C ASP A 315 12.28 30.08 9.44
N SER A 316 13.41 29.60 8.95
CA SER A 316 13.72 28.17 8.89
C SER A 316 14.00 27.56 10.28
N ASP A 317 14.42 28.36 11.25
CA ASP A 317 14.78 27.86 12.58
C ASP A 317 13.54 27.41 13.38
N SER A 318 12.38 28.03 13.16
CA SER A 318 11.13 27.58 13.76
C SER A 318 10.75 26.15 13.34
N PHE A 319 11.06 25.74 12.10
CA PHE A 319 10.82 24.39 11.61
C PHE A 319 11.72 23.36 12.29
N LYS A 320 12.98 23.70 12.52
CA LYS A 320 13.92 22.83 13.25
C LYS A 320 13.54 22.65 14.71
N ALA A 321 12.87 23.64 15.31
CA ALA A 321 12.38 23.56 16.68
C ALA A 321 11.04 22.82 16.81
N ALA A 322 10.25 22.69 15.72
CA ALA A 322 8.93 22.05 15.73
C ALA A 322 9.01 20.54 16.08
N PRO A 323 7.96 19.95 16.73
CA PRO A 323 6.77 20.62 17.22
C PRO A 323 7.00 21.33 18.55
N VAL A 324 6.38 22.48 18.76
CA VAL A 324 6.54 23.28 20.00
C VAL A 324 5.26 23.35 20.83
N PHE A 325 4.10 23.10 20.21
CA PHE A 325 2.79 23.19 20.88
C PHE A 325 2.27 21.84 21.39
N THR A 326 2.98 20.75 21.16
CA THR A 326 2.62 19.42 21.66
C THR A 326 3.20 19.16 23.05
N PRO A 327 2.55 18.31 23.89
CA PRO A 327 3.08 17.92 25.20
C PRO A 327 4.48 17.26 25.13
N ILE A 328 4.71 16.50 24.08
CA ILE A 328 6.00 15.84 23.80
C ILE A 328 6.58 16.48 22.54
N ARG A 329 7.80 16.95 22.63
CA ARG A 329 8.54 17.54 21.51
C ARG A 329 9.23 16.45 20.68
N ARG A 330 10.35 16.76 20.05
CA ARG A 330 11.10 15.80 19.23
C ARG A 330 11.57 14.62 20.06
N LEU A 331 11.37 13.43 19.52
CA LEU A 331 11.84 12.18 20.08
C LEU A 331 13.24 11.86 19.53
N ASP A 332 14.04 11.13 20.31
CA ASP A 332 15.28 10.54 19.81
C ASP A 332 14.95 9.26 19.02
N GLU A 333 14.55 9.44 17.78
CA GLU A 333 14.15 8.35 16.88
C GLU A 333 15.32 7.42 16.57
N THR A 334 16.55 7.96 16.50
CA THR A 334 17.77 7.18 16.27
C THR A 334 18.07 6.26 17.45
N GLN A 335 17.97 6.74 18.66
CA GLN A 335 18.16 5.91 19.85
C GLN A 335 17.04 4.86 19.95
N ALA A 336 15.79 5.25 19.71
CA ALA A 336 14.65 4.33 19.74
C ALA A 336 14.81 3.18 18.73
N ALA A 337 15.33 3.46 17.54
CA ALA A 337 15.55 2.44 16.52
C ALA A 337 16.79 1.56 16.81
N ARG A 338 17.92 2.17 17.24
CA ARG A 338 19.18 1.44 17.40
C ARG A 338 19.36 0.78 18.77
N LYS A 339 18.74 1.32 19.81
CA LYS A 339 18.85 0.85 21.20
C LYS A 339 17.48 0.87 21.89
N PRO A 340 16.50 0.08 21.40
CA PRO A 340 15.16 0.10 21.95
C PRO A 340 15.12 -0.38 23.40
N VAL A 341 14.39 0.33 24.25
CA VAL A 341 14.08 -0.10 25.61
C VAL A 341 12.81 -0.96 25.56
N LEU A 342 12.97 -2.28 25.57
CA LEU A 342 11.86 -3.23 25.38
C LEU A 342 11.10 -3.58 26.65
N ARG A 343 11.55 -3.08 27.82
CA ARG A 343 10.91 -3.33 29.12
C ARG A 343 10.72 -2.00 29.83
N TRP A 344 9.51 -1.80 30.36
CA TRP A 344 9.28 -0.71 31.28
C TRP A 344 10.14 -0.91 32.54
N LYS A 345 10.80 0.16 33.00
CA LYS A 345 11.47 0.24 34.29
C LYS A 345 10.94 1.47 35.00
N GLU A 346 10.62 1.33 36.27
CA GLU A 346 10.28 2.47 37.10
C GLU A 346 11.50 3.38 37.19
N GLU A 347 11.41 4.58 36.66
CA GLU A 347 12.44 5.57 36.88
C GLU A 347 12.26 6.16 38.29
N PRO A 348 13.34 6.34 39.04
CA PRO A 348 13.23 7.03 40.33
C PRO A 348 12.64 8.41 40.05
N LEU A 349 11.53 8.75 40.75
CA LEU A 349 10.97 10.09 40.71
C LEU A 349 12.08 11.08 41.01
N ILE A 350 12.54 11.81 39.99
CA ILE A 350 13.43 12.95 40.19
C ILE A 350 12.58 13.99 40.92
N ALA A 351 12.82 14.15 42.21
CA ALA A 351 12.22 15.21 42.99
C ALA A 351 12.55 16.54 42.32
N VAL A 352 11.52 17.25 41.81
CA VAL A 352 11.62 18.59 41.23
C VAL A 352 11.87 19.60 42.36
#